data_53b48503846fddcb81a5cd33489d66f4
#
_entry.id   53b48503846fddcb81a5cd33489d66f4
#
_cell.length_a   1.000
_cell.length_b   1.000
_cell.length_c   1.000
_cell.angle_alpha   90.00
_cell.angle_beta   90.00
_cell.angle_gamma   90.00
#
_symmetry.space_group_name_H-M   'P 1'
#
loop_
_entity.id
_entity.type
_entity.pdbx_description
1 polymer ?
#
loop_
_entity_poly.entity_id
_entity_poly.type
_entity_poly.pdbx_seq_one_letter_code
_entity_poly.pdbx_strand_id
1 'polypeptide(L)'
;MMRTLGHIVSRDVLLAIRRRADVATTLFFFVIVASLFPLGMGPDPKLLRAMAPGILWVAALLASMLSLGRLFDADYADGSLEQLMLVPEPLALVVIGKVMAHWLISGLPLVLIAPVIALQFDLPAGSLGTLLLALLLGTPLLSLIGAIGAALTVGVRGGGVLVSLLVLPLYVPVLIFGAGAVDASATGMDASGHLSILGALLLLGMVLAPWATAAALRISLE
;
A
#
# COMPACT_ATOMS: atom_id res chain seq x y z
N MET A 1 -22.02 -0.29 -13.83
CA MET A 1 -20.92 0.37 -13.11
C MET A 1 -20.72 -0.19 -11.70
N MET A 2 -21.60 -0.02 -10.70
CA MET A 2 -21.42 -0.61 -9.36
C MET A 2 -21.36 -2.14 -9.34
N ARG A 3 -22.14 -2.83 -10.18
CA ARG A 3 -22.11 -4.30 -10.28
C ARG A 3 -20.76 -4.82 -10.80
N THR A 4 -20.19 -4.18 -11.83
CA THR A 4 -18.91 -4.56 -12.43
C THR A 4 -17.76 -4.37 -11.43
N LEU A 5 -17.72 -3.24 -10.73
CA LEU A 5 -16.77 -3.00 -9.63
C LEU A 5 -16.87 -4.09 -8.54
N GLY A 6 -18.09 -4.39 -8.09
CA GLY A 6 -18.34 -5.42 -7.08
C GLY A 6 -17.87 -6.80 -7.54
N HIS A 7 -18.07 -7.15 -8.80
CA HIS A 7 -17.61 -8.44 -9.37
C HIS A 7 -16.07 -8.52 -9.43
N ILE A 8 -15.38 -7.45 -9.87
CA ILE A 8 -13.92 -7.43 -9.92
C ILE A 8 -13.34 -7.58 -8.51
N VAL A 9 -13.80 -6.76 -7.55
CA VAL A 9 -13.33 -6.80 -6.17
C VAL A 9 -13.59 -8.18 -5.55
N SER A 10 -14.80 -8.71 -5.68
CA SER A 10 -15.14 -10.02 -5.11
C SER A 10 -14.35 -11.16 -5.72
N ARG A 11 -14.12 -11.15 -7.05
CA ARG A 11 -13.28 -12.13 -7.74
C ARG A 11 -11.86 -12.12 -7.19
N ASP A 12 -11.22 -10.94 -7.14
CA ASP A 12 -9.82 -10.81 -6.73
C ASP A 12 -9.64 -11.13 -5.25
N VAL A 13 -10.57 -10.69 -4.39
CA VAL A 13 -10.57 -11.06 -2.97
C VAL A 13 -10.75 -12.57 -2.77
N LEU A 14 -11.66 -13.22 -3.49
CA LEU A 14 -11.85 -14.67 -3.42
C LEU A 14 -10.60 -15.44 -3.89
N LEU A 15 -9.95 -14.97 -4.96
CA LEU A 15 -8.68 -15.55 -5.43
C LEU A 15 -7.58 -15.40 -4.38
N ALA A 16 -7.48 -14.24 -3.72
CA ALA A 16 -6.51 -14.02 -2.66
C ALA A 16 -6.76 -14.89 -1.42
N ILE A 17 -8.03 -15.07 -1.02
CA ILE A 17 -8.38 -15.98 0.09
C ILE A 17 -7.96 -17.41 -0.22
N ARG A 18 -8.02 -17.83 -1.47
CA ARG A 18 -7.51 -19.14 -1.91
C ARG A 18 -5.99 -19.22 -1.93
N ARG A 19 -5.30 -18.10 -2.20
CA ARG A 19 -3.83 -17.96 -2.18
C ARG A 19 -3.33 -17.34 -0.87
N ARG A 20 -3.71 -17.92 0.28
CA ARG A 20 -3.39 -17.39 1.63
C ARG A 20 -1.90 -17.11 1.85
N ALA A 21 -1.03 -17.87 1.20
CA ALA A 21 0.42 -17.66 1.28
C ALA A 21 0.84 -16.26 0.84
N ASP A 22 0.19 -15.69 -0.17
CA ASP A 22 0.53 -14.37 -0.70
C ASP A 22 0.20 -13.24 0.27
N VAL A 23 -0.96 -13.32 0.93
CA VAL A 23 -1.36 -12.38 1.98
C VAL A 23 -0.45 -12.52 3.20
N ALA A 24 -0.21 -13.76 3.61
CA ALA A 24 0.67 -14.07 4.73
C ALA A 24 2.09 -13.54 4.51
N THR A 25 2.66 -13.69 3.30
CA THR A 25 4.01 -13.19 2.97
C THR A 25 4.13 -11.69 3.20
N THR A 26 3.16 -10.89 2.76
CA THR A 26 3.16 -9.44 2.95
C THR A 26 3.09 -9.06 4.44
N LEU A 27 2.22 -9.72 5.19
CA LEU A 27 2.09 -9.48 6.63
C LEU A 27 3.32 -9.93 7.41
N PHE A 28 3.83 -11.14 7.15
CA PHE A 28 5.05 -11.63 7.80
C PHE A 28 6.25 -10.74 7.49
N PHE A 29 6.37 -10.25 6.24
CA PHE A 29 7.42 -9.33 5.88
C PHE A 29 7.33 -8.03 6.70
N PHE A 30 6.13 -7.43 6.83
CA PHE A 30 5.92 -6.25 7.67
C PHE A 30 6.30 -6.51 9.13
N VAL A 31 5.81 -7.60 9.71
CA VAL A 31 6.09 -7.98 11.10
C VAL A 31 7.59 -8.22 11.31
N ILE A 32 8.23 -8.99 10.43
CA ILE A 32 9.66 -9.28 10.54
C ILE A 32 10.48 -8.01 10.44
N VAL A 33 10.28 -7.20 9.39
CA VAL A 33 11.05 -5.97 9.20
C VAL A 33 10.89 -5.03 10.40
N ALA A 34 9.66 -4.79 10.86
CA ALA A 34 9.44 -3.91 12.01
C ALA A 34 10.06 -4.48 13.30
N SER A 35 9.93 -5.80 13.55
CA SER A 35 10.42 -6.42 14.79
C SER A 35 11.95 -6.59 14.84
N LEU A 36 12.63 -6.61 13.70
CA LEU A 36 14.09 -6.67 13.67
C LEU A 36 14.76 -5.44 14.31
N PHE A 37 14.11 -4.28 14.25
CA PHE A 37 14.68 -3.06 14.84
C PHE A 37 14.74 -3.11 16.37
N PRO A 38 13.65 -3.39 17.11
CA PRO A 38 13.73 -3.57 18.56
C PRO A 38 14.73 -4.65 18.98
N LEU A 39 14.82 -5.74 18.22
CA LEU A 39 15.75 -6.82 18.51
C LEU A 39 17.22 -6.42 18.28
N GLY A 40 17.48 -5.61 17.24
CA GLY A 40 18.84 -5.20 16.88
C GLY A 40 19.36 -4.00 17.67
N MET A 41 18.47 -3.09 18.12
CA MET A 41 18.84 -1.86 18.82
C MET A 41 18.90 -2.02 20.34
N GLY A 42 18.34 -3.12 20.86
CA GLY A 42 18.25 -3.35 22.30
C GLY A 42 17.07 -2.61 22.97
N PRO A 43 16.92 -2.76 24.32
CA PRO A 43 15.71 -2.41 25.05
C PRO A 43 15.66 -0.94 25.53
N ASP A 44 16.26 0.03 24.82
CA ASP A 44 16.13 1.44 25.18
C ASP A 44 14.77 2.01 24.74
N PRO A 45 13.82 2.25 25.67
CA PRO A 45 12.48 2.69 25.32
C PRO A 45 12.47 4.07 24.66
N LYS A 46 13.42 4.96 24.99
CA LYS A 46 13.47 6.30 24.41
C LYS A 46 13.85 6.23 22.92
N LEU A 47 14.85 5.43 22.62
CA LEU A 47 15.33 5.24 21.25
C LEU A 47 14.26 4.53 20.41
N LEU A 48 13.67 3.45 20.94
CA LEU A 48 12.61 2.71 20.25
C LEU A 48 11.42 3.60 19.95
N ARG A 49 10.95 4.40 20.91
CA ARG A 49 9.82 5.32 20.74
C ARG A 49 10.10 6.39 19.69
N ALA A 50 11.30 6.98 19.70
CA ALA A 50 11.69 8.01 18.74
C ALA A 50 11.76 7.47 17.30
N MET A 51 12.12 6.21 17.10
CA MET A 51 12.26 5.61 15.77
C MET A 51 10.99 4.92 15.27
N ALA A 52 10.03 4.62 16.16
CA ALA A 52 8.80 3.88 15.84
C ALA A 52 8.05 4.42 14.62
N PRO A 53 7.77 5.75 14.50
CA PRO A 53 7.02 6.28 13.37
C PRO A 53 7.68 5.95 12.03
N GLY A 54 8.98 6.20 11.91
CA GLY A 54 9.75 5.93 10.70
C GLY A 54 9.82 4.44 10.36
N ILE A 55 10.12 3.59 11.35
CA ILE A 55 10.26 2.14 11.15
C ILE A 55 8.94 1.51 10.71
N LEU A 56 7.83 1.84 11.39
CA LEU A 56 6.51 1.30 11.05
C LEU A 56 6.10 1.70 9.63
N TRP A 57 6.37 2.94 9.24
CA TRP A 57 6.05 3.43 7.90
C TRP A 57 6.94 2.85 6.81
N VAL A 58 8.26 2.75 7.06
CA VAL A 58 9.19 2.10 6.12
C VAL A 58 8.82 0.62 5.94
N ALA A 59 8.52 -0.09 7.03
CA ALA A 59 8.09 -1.48 6.95
C ALA A 59 6.77 -1.63 6.16
N ALA A 60 5.78 -0.75 6.38
CA ALA A 60 4.52 -0.75 5.66
C ALA A 60 4.71 -0.44 4.16
N LEU A 61 5.59 0.52 3.83
CA LEU A 61 5.95 0.86 2.46
C LEU A 61 6.60 -0.33 1.75
N LEU A 62 7.61 -0.95 2.35
CA LEU A 62 8.30 -2.10 1.78
C LEU A 62 7.37 -3.31 1.61
N ALA A 63 6.50 -3.57 2.59
CA ALA A 63 5.49 -4.62 2.49
C ALA A 63 4.49 -4.35 1.37
N SER A 64 4.05 -3.10 1.20
CA SER A 64 3.19 -2.69 0.09
C SER A 64 3.87 -2.91 -1.26
N MET A 65 5.16 -2.55 -1.38
CA MET A 65 5.94 -2.78 -2.62
C MET A 65 6.05 -4.26 -2.97
N LEU A 66 6.24 -5.13 -1.97
CA LEU A 66 6.33 -6.58 -2.19
C LEU A 66 5.04 -7.16 -2.79
N SER A 67 3.88 -6.56 -2.50
CA SER A 67 2.58 -7.02 -3.01
C SER A 67 2.25 -6.53 -4.42
N LEU A 68 2.90 -5.45 -4.91
CA LEU A 68 2.58 -4.81 -6.19
C LEU A 68 2.81 -5.67 -7.42
N GLY A 69 3.86 -6.48 -7.42
CA GLY A 69 4.18 -7.36 -8.55
C GLY A 69 3.06 -8.36 -8.88
N ARG A 70 2.10 -8.55 -7.95
CA ARG A 70 0.97 -9.46 -8.14
C ARG A 70 -0.30 -8.78 -8.64
N LEU A 71 -0.32 -7.45 -8.72
CA LEU A 71 -1.52 -6.69 -9.04
C LEU A 71 -2.06 -6.97 -10.45
N PHE A 72 -1.18 -7.09 -11.42
CA PHE A 72 -1.53 -7.35 -12.82
C PHE A 72 -0.87 -8.61 -13.40
N ASP A 73 0.22 -9.12 -12.81
CA ASP A 73 1.02 -10.22 -13.36
C ASP A 73 0.21 -11.53 -13.54
N ALA A 74 -0.68 -11.84 -12.60
CA ALA A 74 -1.52 -13.02 -12.68
C ALA A 74 -2.51 -12.94 -13.85
N ASP A 75 -3.16 -11.79 -14.01
CA ASP A 75 -4.12 -11.56 -15.10
C ASP A 75 -3.41 -11.44 -16.46
N TYR A 76 -2.17 -10.97 -16.48
CA TYR A 76 -1.35 -10.97 -17.68
C TYR A 76 -0.95 -12.39 -18.08
N ALA A 77 -0.51 -13.20 -17.11
CA ALA A 77 -0.04 -14.56 -17.37
C ALA A 77 -1.15 -15.50 -17.87
N ASP A 78 -2.40 -15.30 -17.45
CA ASP A 78 -3.56 -16.11 -17.86
C ASP A 78 -4.37 -15.50 -19.02
N GLY A 79 -3.95 -14.32 -19.54
CA GLY A 79 -4.62 -13.61 -20.64
C GLY A 79 -5.93 -12.91 -20.25
N SER A 80 -6.30 -12.90 -18.96
CA SER A 80 -7.52 -12.22 -18.50
C SER A 80 -7.39 -10.70 -18.52
N LEU A 81 -6.14 -10.17 -18.46
CA LEU A 81 -5.90 -8.73 -18.52
C LEU A 81 -6.34 -8.13 -19.87
N GLU A 82 -6.07 -8.83 -20.98
CA GLU A 82 -6.51 -8.43 -22.32
C GLU A 82 -8.03 -8.46 -22.42
N GLN A 83 -8.68 -9.47 -21.84
CA GLN A 83 -10.14 -9.54 -21.80
C GLN A 83 -10.75 -8.40 -20.98
N LEU A 84 -10.11 -8.00 -19.87
CA LEU A 84 -10.53 -6.86 -19.07
C LEU A 84 -10.42 -5.53 -19.83
N MET A 85 -9.52 -5.42 -20.80
CA MET A 85 -9.41 -4.23 -21.66
C MET A 85 -10.53 -4.15 -22.72
N LEU A 86 -11.14 -5.27 -23.07
CA LEU A 86 -12.23 -5.34 -24.07
C LEU A 86 -13.63 -5.13 -23.46
N VAL A 87 -13.73 -5.01 -22.12
CA VAL A 87 -14.99 -4.73 -21.43
C VAL A 87 -15.51 -3.33 -21.84
N PRO A 88 -16.84 -3.15 -22.04
CA PRO A 88 -17.42 -1.87 -22.45
C PRO A 88 -17.21 -0.72 -21.44
N GLU A 89 -16.93 -1.05 -20.19
CA GLU A 89 -16.70 -0.06 -19.14
C GLU A 89 -15.32 0.61 -19.27
N PRO A 90 -15.19 1.86 -18.80
CA PRO A 90 -13.91 2.56 -18.78
C PRO A 90 -12.85 1.76 -18.02
N LEU A 91 -11.67 1.56 -18.63
CA LEU A 91 -10.57 0.79 -18.02
C LEU A 91 -10.17 1.36 -16.64
N ALA A 92 -10.30 2.67 -16.42
CA ALA A 92 -10.08 3.30 -15.11
C ALA A 92 -10.98 2.72 -14.01
N LEU A 93 -12.21 2.29 -14.31
CA LEU A 93 -13.09 1.61 -13.36
C LEU A 93 -12.59 0.21 -13.00
N VAL A 94 -12.08 -0.52 -13.98
CA VAL A 94 -11.45 -1.84 -13.75
C VAL A 94 -10.25 -1.67 -12.83
N VAL A 95 -9.41 -0.66 -13.09
CA VAL A 95 -8.25 -0.32 -12.25
C VAL A 95 -8.68 -0.01 -10.82
N ILE A 96 -9.70 0.82 -10.61
CA ILE A 96 -10.22 1.12 -9.26
C ILE A 96 -10.62 -0.17 -8.54
N GLY A 97 -11.34 -1.07 -9.21
CA GLY A 97 -11.72 -2.37 -8.64
C GLY A 97 -10.51 -3.20 -8.22
N LYS A 98 -9.48 -3.28 -9.06
CA LYS A 98 -8.24 -4.02 -8.78
C LYS A 98 -7.44 -3.39 -7.64
N VAL A 99 -7.29 -2.08 -7.62
CA VAL A 99 -6.59 -1.36 -6.54
C VAL A 99 -7.33 -1.51 -5.22
N MET A 100 -8.66 -1.44 -5.21
CA MET A 100 -9.46 -1.70 -4.00
C MET A 100 -9.27 -3.12 -3.49
N ALA A 101 -9.33 -4.13 -4.38
CA ALA A 101 -9.07 -5.51 -4.00
C ALA A 101 -7.66 -5.69 -3.44
N HIS A 102 -6.64 -5.14 -4.12
CA HIS A 102 -5.26 -5.16 -3.66
C HIS A 102 -5.10 -4.54 -2.27
N TRP A 103 -5.69 -3.36 -2.05
CA TRP A 103 -5.63 -2.69 -0.75
C TRP A 103 -6.33 -3.50 0.35
N LEU A 104 -7.50 -4.07 0.08
CA LEU A 104 -8.20 -4.94 1.05
C LEU A 104 -7.39 -6.17 1.43
N ILE A 105 -6.59 -6.70 0.51
CA ILE A 105 -5.80 -7.93 0.69
C ILE A 105 -4.44 -7.65 1.34
N SER A 106 -3.78 -6.55 0.97
CA SER A 106 -2.43 -6.22 1.42
C SER A 106 -2.39 -5.04 2.40
N GLY A 107 -3.05 -3.92 2.11
CA GLY A 107 -2.99 -2.71 2.90
C GLY A 107 -3.80 -2.78 4.19
N LEU A 108 -5.06 -3.21 4.10
CA LEU A 108 -5.94 -3.28 5.28
C LEU A 108 -5.40 -4.21 6.38
N PRO A 109 -4.88 -5.41 6.09
CA PRO A 109 -4.25 -6.23 7.11
C PRO A 109 -3.04 -5.58 7.78
N LEU A 110 -2.23 -4.77 7.05
CA LEU A 110 -1.14 -3.99 7.64
C LEU A 110 -1.67 -2.97 8.65
N VAL A 111 -2.73 -2.24 8.28
CA VAL A 111 -3.38 -1.28 9.19
C VAL A 111 -3.85 -1.97 10.47
N LEU A 112 -4.46 -3.15 10.36
CA LEU A 112 -5.00 -3.88 11.51
C LEU A 112 -3.93 -4.42 12.45
N ILE A 113 -2.76 -4.86 11.93
CA ILE A 113 -1.68 -5.42 12.75
C ILE A 113 -0.73 -4.33 13.28
N ALA A 114 -0.67 -3.17 12.67
CA ALA A 114 0.25 -2.10 13.04
C ALA A 114 0.19 -1.68 14.52
N PRO A 115 -0.98 -1.56 15.19
CA PRO A 115 -1.05 -1.27 16.61
C PRO A 115 -0.37 -2.31 17.48
N VAL A 116 -0.49 -3.59 17.10
CA VAL A 116 0.15 -4.70 17.85
C VAL A 116 1.68 -4.61 17.72
N ILE A 117 2.17 -4.28 16.53
CA ILE A 117 3.60 -4.08 16.30
C ILE A 117 4.10 -2.81 17.01
N ALA A 118 3.29 -1.75 17.05
CA ALA A 118 3.62 -0.51 17.74
C ALA A 118 3.87 -0.69 19.25
N LEU A 119 3.29 -1.71 19.88
CA LEU A 119 3.55 -2.05 21.28
C LEU A 119 5.02 -2.45 21.52
N GLN A 120 5.70 -3.01 20.54
CA GLN A 120 7.13 -3.38 20.65
C GLN A 120 8.04 -2.13 20.77
N PHE A 121 7.54 -0.98 20.34
CA PHE A 121 8.26 0.30 20.35
C PHE A 121 7.86 1.20 21.51
N ASP A 122 7.03 0.72 22.43
CA ASP A 122 6.50 1.52 23.55
C ASP A 122 5.85 2.84 23.07
N LEU A 123 5.15 2.80 21.92
CA LEU A 123 4.48 3.96 21.35
C LEU A 123 3.35 4.42 22.29
N PRO A 124 3.20 5.73 22.61
CA PRO A 124 2.14 6.20 23.48
C PRO A 124 0.75 5.81 22.97
N ALA A 125 -0.12 5.36 23.89
CA ALA A 125 -1.48 4.92 23.52
C ALA A 125 -2.27 5.99 22.78
N GLY A 126 -2.07 7.28 23.10
CA GLY A 126 -2.68 8.41 22.39
C GLY A 126 -2.29 8.51 20.91
N SER A 127 -1.13 7.99 20.52
CA SER A 127 -0.62 8.04 19.14
C SER A 127 -1.09 6.85 18.28
N LEU A 128 -1.66 5.79 18.88
CA LEU A 128 -2.15 4.64 18.15
C LEU A 128 -3.30 4.99 17.19
N GLY A 129 -4.19 5.90 17.62
CA GLY A 129 -5.27 6.40 16.76
C GLY A 129 -4.74 7.15 15.55
N THR A 130 -3.70 7.97 15.74
CA THR A 130 -3.03 8.70 14.66
C THR A 130 -2.29 7.74 13.72
N LEU A 131 -1.62 6.71 14.26
CA LEU A 131 -0.98 5.66 13.46
C LEU A 131 -2.00 4.94 12.56
N LEU A 132 -3.13 4.51 13.14
CA LEU A 132 -4.20 3.85 12.38
C LEU A 132 -4.75 4.75 11.28
N LEU A 133 -5.07 6.01 11.61
CA LEU A 133 -5.62 6.95 10.64
C LEU A 133 -4.61 7.28 9.54
N ALA A 134 -3.35 7.51 9.88
CA ALA A 134 -2.29 7.77 8.93
C ALA A 134 -2.09 6.57 7.97
N LEU A 135 -2.04 5.34 8.49
CA LEU A 135 -1.94 4.13 7.67
C LEU A 135 -3.20 3.90 6.82
N LEU A 136 -4.39 4.19 7.36
CA LEU A 136 -5.65 4.06 6.63
C LEU A 136 -5.74 5.04 5.44
N LEU A 137 -5.17 6.22 5.57
CA LEU A 137 -5.07 7.20 4.47
C LEU A 137 -3.92 6.87 3.51
N GLY A 138 -2.77 6.46 4.04
CA GLY A 138 -1.57 6.27 3.22
C GLY A 138 -1.50 4.94 2.49
N THR A 139 -1.95 3.83 3.07
CA THR A 139 -1.86 2.53 2.39
C THR A 139 -2.71 2.41 1.12
N PRO A 140 -3.94 2.99 1.01
CA PRO A 140 -4.64 3.06 -0.26
C PRO A 140 -3.88 3.91 -1.29
N LEU A 141 -3.27 5.03 -0.85
CA LEU A 141 -2.47 5.88 -1.72
C LEU A 141 -1.23 5.13 -2.24
N LEU A 142 -0.55 4.35 -1.39
CA LEU A 142 0.55 3.46 -1.83
C LEU A 142 0.05 2.46 -2.89
N SER A 143 -1.13 1.86 -2.72
CA SER A 143 -1.71 0.95 -3.71
C SER A 143 -2.05 1.65 -5.04
N LEU A 144 -2.57 2.89 -4.98
CA LEU A 144 -2.88 3.70 -6.15
C LEU A 144 -1.63 4.08 -6.96
N ILE A 145 -0.61 4.61 -6.29
CA ILE A 145 0.66 4.98 -6.93
C ILE A 145 1.37 3.72 -7.43
N GLY A 146 1.36 2.66 -6.62
CA GLY A 146 1.97 1.38 -6.97
C GLY A 146 1.36 0.73 -8.20
N ALA A 147 0.06 0.90 -8.41
CA ALA A 147 -0.63 0.38 -9.58
C ALA A 147 -0.10 1.00 -10.89
N ILE A 148 0.31 2.27 -10.88
CA ILE A 148 0.93 2.91 -12.06
C ILE A 148 2.25 2.19 -12.40
N GLY A 149 3.11 1.98 -11.40
CA GLY A 149 4.38 1.28 -11.60
C GLY A 149 4.19 -0.17 -12.05
N ALA A 150 3.27 -0.90 -11.43
CA ALA A 150 2.95 -2.27 -11.79
C ALA A 150 2.41 -2.37 -13.24
N ALA A 151 1.58 -1.40 -13.66
CA ALA A 151 1.06 -1.37 -15.03
C ALA A 151 2.16 -1.11 -16.07
N LEU A 152 3.10 -0.21 -15.77
CA LEU A 152 4.22 0.13 -16.68
C LEU A 152 5.22 -1.03 -16.84
N THR A 153 5.23 -1.98 -15.93
CA THR A 153 6.22 -3.07 -15.92
C THR A 153 5.60 -4.45 -16.14
N VAL A 154 4.31 -4.50 -16.42
CA VAL A 154 3.61 -5.75 -16.72
C VAL A 154 4.24 -6.42 -17.94
N GLY A 155 4.49 -7.74 -17.86
CA GLY A 155 5.14 -8.51 -18.93
C GLY A 155 6.67 -8.34 -19.04
N VAL A 156 7.28 -7.42 -18.29
CA VAL A 156 8.73 -7.20 -18.32
C VAL A 156 9.45 -8.20 -17.41
N ARG A 157 10.47 -8.90 -17.94
CA ARG A 157 11.32 -9.77 -17.12
C ARG A 157 12.05 -8.95 -16.05
N GLY A 158 11.90 -9.32 -14.77
CA GLY A 158 12.44 -8.55 -13.65
C GLY A 158 11.65 -7.29 -13.29
N GLY A 159 10.40 -7.18 -13.74
CA GLY A 159 9.50 -6.05 -13.51
C GLY A 159 9.43 -5.58 -12.06
N GLY A 160 9.53 -6.49 -11.08
CA GLY A 160 9.48 -6.13 -9.66
C GLY A 160 10.57 -5.14 -9.21
N VAL A 161 11.79 -5.22 -9.76
CA VAL A 161 12.85 -4.24 -9.46
C VAL A 161 12.53 -2.89 -10.13
N LEU A 162 12.01 -2.92 -11.36
CA LEU A 162 11.63 -1.70 -12.08
C LEU A 162 10.45 -1.00 -11.41
N VAL A 163 9.43 -1.74 -10.95
CA VAL A 163 8.34 -1.18 -10.13
C VAL A 163 8.92 -0.42 -8.95
N SER A 164 9.84 -1.06 -8.20
CA SER A 164 10.44 -0.45 -7.02
C SER A 164 11.15 0.86 -7.34
N LEU A 165 11.94 0.89 -8.40
CA LEU A 165 12.68 2.09 -8.84
C LEU A 165 11.75 3.23 -9.25
N LEU A 166 10.66 2.93 -9.95
CA LEU A 166 9.68 3.92 -10.42
C LEU A 166 8.83 4.48 -9.28
N VAL A 167 8.42 3.60 -8.34
CA VAL A 167 7.43 3.92 -7.32
C VAL A 167 8.05 4.53 -6.06
N LEU A 168 9.29 4.14 -5.70
CA LEU A 168 9.96 4.61 -4.48
C LEU A 168 9.99 6.15 -4.36
N PRO A 169 10.40 6.93 -5.38
CA PRO A 169 10.40 8.40 -5.28
C PRO A 169 9.00 8.98 -5.02
N LEU A 170 7.96 8.37 -5.60
CA LEU A 170 6.57 8.80 -5.43
C LEU A 170 6.00 8.43 -4.05
N TYR A 171 6.59 7.45 -3.37
CA TYR A 171 6.21 7.06 -2.02
C TYR A 171 6.81 7.96 -0.93
N VAL A 172 7.88 8.70 -1.24
CA VAL A 172 8.57 9.57 -0.27
C VAL A 172 7.61 10.57 0.39
N PRO A 173 6.75 11.32 -0.33
CA PRO A 173 5.80 12.21 0.32
C PRO A 173 4.83 11.48 1.27
N VAL A 174 4.36 10.29 0.89
CA VAL A 174 3.46 9.47 1.73
C VAL A 174 4.16 9.07 3.02
N LEU A 175 5.43 8.65 2.90
CA LEU A 175 6.27 8.31 4.05
C LEU A 175 6.48 9.50 4.98
N ILE A 176 6.85 10.67 4.42
CA ILE A 176 7.14 11.87 5.21
C ILE A 176 5.91 12.31 6.01
N PHE A 177 4.76 12.45 5.36
CA PHE A 177 3.55 12.92 6.03
C PHE A 177 2.92 11.85 6.92
N GLY A 178 3.01 10.58 6.54
CA GLY A 178 2.51 9.48 7.35
C GLY A 178 3.32 9.28 8.63
N ALA A 179 4.63 9.16 8.54
CA ALA A 179 5.52 9.04 9.70
C ALA A 179 5.50 10.32 10.54
N GLY A 180 5.51 11.51 9.90
CA GLY A 180 5.43 12.80 10.57
C GLY A 180 4.15 12.99 11.38
N ALA A 181 3.01 12.49 10.92
CA ALA A 181 1.76 12.51 11.69
C ALA A 181 1.88 11.72 13.00
N VAL A 182 2.48 10.54 12.94
CA VAL A 182 2.67 9.66 14.11
C VAL A 182 3.68 10.27 15.07
N ASP A 183 4.79 10.82 14.56
CA ASP A 183 5.83 11.48 15.34
C ASP A 183 5.28 12.72 16.07
N ALA A 184 4.54 13.59 15.37
CA ALA A 184 3.88 14.74 15.97
C ALA A 184 2.96 14.33 17.12
N SER A 185 2.11 13.31 16.90
CA SER A 185 1.23 12.79 17.93
C SER A 185 2.00 12.17 19.11
N ALA A 186 3.11 11.47 18.85
CA ALA A 186 3.93 10.83 19.89
C ALA A 186 4.67 11.83 20.76
N THR A 187 4.97 13.00 20.22
CA THR A 187 5.61 14.13 20.93
C THR A 187 4.61 15.12 21.53
N GLY A 188 3.31 14.85 21.42
CA GLY A 188 2.25 15.72 21.95
C GLY A 188 1.95 16.95 21.09
N MET A 189 2.44 16.98 19.86
CA MET A 189 2.14 18.02 18.87
C MET A 189 0.89 17.68 18.06
N ASP A 190 0.32 18.67 17.37
CA ASP A 190 -0.82 18.49 16.49
C ASP A 190 -0.42 17.78 15.19
N ALA A 191 -1.05 16.65 14.91
CA ALA A 191 -0.84 15.85 13.71
C ALA A 191 -1.76 16.26 12.54
N SER A 192 -2.70 17.18 12.77
CA SER A 192 -3.78 17.50 11.78
C SER A 192 -3.23 17.99 10.44
N GLY A 193 -2.15 18.79 10.45
CA GLY A 193 -1.50 19.26 9.23
C GLY A 193 -0.97 18.11 8.36
N HIS A 194 -0.28 17.16 8.97
CA HIS A 194 0.25 15.98 8.26
C HIS A 194 -0.87 15.10 7.70
N LEU A 195 -1.90 14.82 8.52
CA LEU A 195 -3.05 14.03 8.11
C LEU A 195 -3.86 14.70 7.00
N SER A 196 -4.00 16.03 7.04
CA SER A 196 -4.70 16.79 6.00
C SER A 196 -3.97 16.70 4.66
N ILE A 197 -2.64 16.83 4.66
CA ILE A 197 -1.83 16.67 3.43
C ILE A 197 -1.91 15.24 2.92
N LEU A 198 -1.81 14.25 3.79
CA LEU A 198 -1.94 12.83 3.42
C LEU A 198 -3.32 12.54 2.82
N GLY A 199 -4.38 13.10 3.40
CA GLY A 199 -5.75 13.02 2.86
C GLY A 199 -5.89 13.72 1.50
N ALA A 200 -5.30 14.89 1.31
CA ALA A 200 -5.28 15.58 0.04
C ALA A 200 -4.53 14.79 -1.05
N LEU A 201 -3.39 14.20 -0.71
CA LEU A 201 -2.65 13.31 -1.61
C LEU A 201 -3.47 12.07 -1.98
N LEU A 202 -4.19 11.49 -1.03
CA LEU A 202 -5.09 10.37 -1.31
C LEU A 202 -6.20 10.77 -2.28
N LEU A 203 -6.86 11.89 -2.06
CA LEU A 203 -7.90 12.40 -2.97
C LEU A 203 -7.34 12.65 -4.38
N LEU A 204 -6.18 13.28 -4.47
CA LEU A 204 -5.49 13.49 -5.75
C LEU A 204 -5.16 12.14 -6.42
N GLY A 205 -4.64 11.18 -5.66
CA GLY A 205 -4.36 9.83 -6.13
C GLY A 205 -5.60 9.11 -6.63
N MET A 206 -6.73 9.20 -5.92
CA MET A 206 -8.01 8.60 -6.36
C MET A 206 -8.49 9.14 -7.70
N VAL A 207 -8.24 10.41 -7.99
CA VAL A 207 -8.62 11.04 -9.25
C VAL A 207 -7.64 10.70 -10.37
N LEU A 208 -6.33 10.81 -10.13
CA LEU A 208 -5.32 10.74 -11.19
C LEU A 208 -4.81 9.32 -11.45
N ALA A 209 -4.59 8.52 -10.40
CA ALA A 209 -3.93 7.23 -10.54
C ALA A 209 -4.72 6.21 -11.40
N PRO A 210 -6.06 6.11 -11.33
CA PRO A 210 -6.79 5.18 -12.18
C PRO A 210 -6.63 5.47 -13.68
N TRP A 211 -6.60 6.76 -14.05
CA TRP A 211 -6.39 7.16 -15.44
C TRP A 211 -4.95 6.93 -15.90
N ALA A 212 -3.97 7.28 -15.06
CA ALA A 212 -2.56 7.04 -15.34
C ALA A 212 -2.27 5.54 -15.49
N THR A 213 -2.82 4.71 -14.59
CA THR A 213 -2.68 3.25 -14.66
C THR A 213 -3.35 2.67 -15.89
N ALA A 214 -4.55 3.15 -16.24
CA ALA A 214 -5.25 2.71 -17.47
C ALA A 214 -4.46 3.07 -18.73
N ALA A 215 -3.85 4.26 -18.78
CA ALA A 215 -2.97 4.66 -19.88
C ALA A 215 -1.70 3.79 -19.94
N ALA A 216 -1.08 3.52 -18.78
CA ALA A 216 0.09 2.66 -18.67
C ALA A 216 -0.19 1.24 -19.18
N LEU A 217 -1.32 0.63 -18.80
CA LEU A 217 -1.72 -0.70 -19.27
C LEU A 217 -1.89 -0.75 -20.78
N ARG A 218 -2.48 0.28 -21.39
CA ARG A 218 -2.61 0.34 -22.86
C ARG A 218 -1.25 0.32 -23.55
N ILE A 219 -0.31 1.14 -23.07
CA ILE A 219 1.03 1.24 -23.64
C ILE A 219 1.81 -0.08 -23.48
N SER A 220 1.62 -0.76 -22.35
CA SER A 220 2.39 -2.01 -22.06
C SER A 220 1.86 -3.25 -22.76
N LEU A 221 0.62 -3.19 -23.29
CA LEU A 221 -0.03 -4.31 -23.98
C LEU A 221 -0.12 -4.11 -25.51
N GLU A 222 0.32 -2.95 -26.04
CA GLU A 222 0.53 -2.70 -27.47
C GLU A 222 1.90 -3.24 -27.92
#